data_c3ee303ed29e45653150bd22ac0e2ff7
#
_entry.id   c3ee303ed29e45653150bd22ac0e2ff7
#
_cell.length_a   1.000
_cell.length_b   1.000
_cell.length_c   1.000
_cell.angle_alpha   90.00
_cell.angle_beta   90.00
_cell.angle_gamma   90.00
#
_symmetry.space_group_name_H-M   'P 1'
#
loop_
_entity.id
_entity.type
_entity.pdbx_description
1 polymer ?
#
loop_
_entity_poly.entity_id
_entity_poly.type
_entity_poly.pdbx_seq_one_letter_code
_entity_poly.pdbx_strand_id
1 'polypeptide(L)'
;MKITPTSTPSETVRALTEGKTIIVAAVNQKGGVGKTSLTLNLGFELARTGLKILLIDLDPQASLSKNLIGEDALPNRKGIEELFLSDKSKPEECIVSLPQENLFILPCHNELASVSAKILLDSSSFFALKEIFEKISGFDFILIDTPPSLGILTLNSFIAAEHLIIPIAPAVYSLLAVNDLLQSIEKTRKNLNRNLEILGVAVMMIDRRASLYCQIEEQVRTFFGTKVFESVISRTVKSEEAVTEGVGVGSLAPDSKIAGEYRNLTAEILCRLGVVRPAEKAVGDERR
;
A
#
# COMPACT_ATOMS: atom_id res chain seq x y z
N MET A 1 15.04 11.00 33.43
CA MET A 1 16.16 10.75 32.50
C MET A 1 15.56 10.77 31.09
N LYS A 2 15.74 11.86 30.34
CA LYS A 2 15.21 12.02 28.97
C LYS A 2 16.02 11.14 28.06
N ILE A 3 15.45 10.02 27.59
CA ILE A 3 16.03 9.24 26.50
C ILE A 3 15.62 9.94 25.22
N THR A 4 16.54 10.70 24.64
CA THR A 4 16.44 11.21 23.29
C THR A 4 16.48 10.00 22.35
N PRO A 5 15.55 9.85 21.39
CA PRO A 5 15.66 8.81 20.36
C PRO A 5 16.85 9.16 19.47
N THR A 6 17.93 8.38 19.59
CA THR A 6 19.20 8.58 18.85
C THR A 6 19.19 7.93 17.48
N SER A 7 18.11 7.26 17.06
CA SER A 7 17.99 6.60 15.76
C SER A 7 16.90 7.24 14.89
N THR A 8 17.20 7.38 13.61
CA THR A 8 16.21 7.78 12.60
C THR A 8 15.17 6.66 12.41
N PRO A 9 13.94 6.94 11.91
CA PRO A 9 12.97 5.90 11.57
C PRO A 9 13.55 4.84 10.63
N SER A 10 14.35 5.23 9.64
CA SER A 10 15.03 4.32 8.73
C SER A 10 16.03 3.38 9.45
N GLU A 11 16.83 3.88 10.38
CA GLU A 11 17.74 3.04 11.18
C GLU A 11 16.96 2.04 12.04
N THR A 12 15.84 2.46 12.61
CA THR A 12 14.97 1.58 13.41
C THR A 12 14.36 0.48 12.54
N VAL A 13 13.84 0.80 11.34
CA VAL A 13 13.32 -0.20 10.40
C VAL A 13 14.40 -1.20 10.02
N ARG A 14 15.58 -0.74 9.62
CA ARG A 14 16.69 -1.62 9.23
C ARG A 14 17.16 -2.53 10.37
N ALA A 15 17.16 -2.03 11.59
CA ALA A 15 17.51 -2.84 12.77
C ALA A 15 16.47 -3.93 13.05
N LEU A 16 15.16 -3.62 12.88
CA LEU A 16 14.06 -4.56 13.11
C LEU A 16 13.96 -5.62 12.00
N THR A 17 14.27 -5.24 10.78
CA THR A 17 14.13 -6.12 9.60
C THR A 17 15.45 -6.85 9.25
N GLU A 18 16.49 -6.68 10.05
CA GLU A 18 17.84 -7.17 9.70
C GLU A 18 18.31 -6.70 8.32
N GLY A 19 17.88 -5.50 7.92
CA GLY A 19 18.19 -4.91 6.63
C GLY A 19 17.30 -5.41 5.47
N LYS A 20 16.28 -6.21 5.74
CA LYS A 20 15.30 -6.63 4.73
C LYS A 20 14.26 -5.54 4.49
N THR A 21 13.81 -5.43 3.24
CA THR A 21 12.73 -4.55 2.83
C THR A 21 11.39 -5.09 3.32
N ILE A 22 10.53 -4.24 3.91
CA ILE A 22 9.16 -4.60 4.27
C ILE A 22 8.27 -4.45 3.03
N ILE A 23 7.55 -5.51 2.64
CA ILE A 23 6.70 -5.51 1.45
C ILE A 23 5.23 -5.54 1.85
N VAL A 24 4.50 -4.49 1.46
CA VAL A 24 3.08 -4.31 1.79
C VAL A 24 2.26 -4.16 0.51
N ALA A 25 1.17 -4.92 0.37
CA ALA A 25 0.26 -4.77 -0.76
C ALA A 25 -1.11 -4.23 -0.33
N ALA A 26 -1.61 -3.23 -1.06
CA ALA A 26 -2.99 -2.74 -0.94
C ALA A 26 -3.90 -3.59 -1.81
N VAL A 27 -4.82 -4.36 -1.20
CA VAL A 27 -5.57 -5.40 -1.91
C VAL A 27 -7.08 -5.32 -1.66
N ASN A 28 -7.85 -5.32 -2.73
CA ASN A 28 -9.30 -5.53 -2.72
C ASN A 28 -9.77 -5.81 -4.14
N GLN A 29 -10.67 -6.78 -4.32
CA GLN A 29 -11.23 -7.13 -5.64
C GLN A 29 -12.26 -6.11 -6.15
N LYS A 30 -12.70 -5.16 -5.34
CA LYS A 30 -13.61 -4.09 -5.76
C LYS A 30 -12.83 -2.88 -6.30
N GLY A 31 -13.31 -2.35 -7.42
CA GLY A 31 -12.88 -1.06 -7.93
C GLY A 31 -13.39 0.10 -7.06
N GLY A 32 -12.67 1.22 -7.07
CA GLY A 32 -13.11 2.43 -6.39
C GLY A 32 -13.08 2.40 -4.86
N VAL A 33 -12.38 1.43 -4.23
CA VAL A 33 -12.23 1.37 -2.77
C VAL A 33 -11.06 2.20 -2.23
N GLY A 34 -10.26 2.82 -3.12
CA GLY A 34 -9.16 3.68 -2.75
C GLY A 34 -7.80 2.98 -2.61
N LYS A 35 -7.55 1.82 -3.28
CA LYS A 35 -6.24 1.17 -3.27
C LYS A 35 -5.13 2.12 -3.72
N THR A 36 -5.24 2.66 -4.92
CA THR A 36 -4.26 3.59 -5.50
C THR A 36 -4.06 4.83 -4.62
N SER A 37 -5.16 5.45 -4.15
CA SER A 37 -5.08 6.61 -3.24
C SER A 37 -4.40 6.27 -1.92
N LEU A 38 -4.65 5.07 -1.38
CA LEU A 38 -4.00 4.58 -0.17
C LEU A 38 -2.50 4.39 -0.41
N THR A 39 -2.12 3.66 -1.46
CA THR A 39 -0.71 3.38 -1.81
C THR A 39 0.06 4.66 -2.04
N LEU A 40 -0.50 5.61 -2.81
CA LEU A 40 0.11 6.91 -3.07
C LEU A 40 0.34 7.67 -1.75
N ASN A 41 -0.71 7.92 -0.98
CA ASN A 41 -0.61 8.75 0.22
C ASN A 41 0.24 8.10 1.32
N LEU A 42 0.17 6.78 1.52
CA LEU A 42 1.08 6.08 2.42
C LEU A 42 2.54 6.21 1.97
N GLY A 43 2.81 6.09 0.67
CA GLY A 43 4.15 6.30 0.12
C GLY A 43 4.71 7.66 0.46
N PHE A 44 3.93 8.72 0.24
CA PHE A 44 4.33 10.08 0.58
C PHE A 44 4.53 10.28 2.10
N GLU A 45 3.62 9.82 2.93
CA GLU A 45 3.73 9.99 4.39
C GLU A 45 4.89 9.17 4.98
N LEU A 46 5.14 7.95 4.51
CA LEU A 46 6.30 7.15 4.91
C LEU A 46 7.62 7.80 4.47
N ALA A 47 7.71 8.29 3.21
CA ALA A 47 8.90 8.97 2.71
C ALA A 47 9.22 10.25 3.52
N ARG A 48 8.21 10.99 3.98
CA ARG A 48 8.37 12.15 4.88
C ARG A 48 8.97 11.81 6.23
N THR A 49 8.91 10.57 6.67
CA THR A 49 9.60 10.12 7.89
C THR A 49 11.06 9.79 7.68
N GLY A 50 11.58 9.95 6.46
CA GLY A 50 12.97 9.64 6.07
C GLY A 50 13.18 8.20 5.62
N LEU A 51 12.10 7.39 5.51
CA LEU A 51 12.14 6.03 4.98
C LEU A 51 12.23 6.06 3.45
N LYS A 52 13.03 5.17 2.86
CA LYS A 52 13.18 5.03 1.42
C LYS A 52 12.13 4.07 0.86
N ILE A 53 11.21 4.59 0.08
CA ILE A 53 9.98 3.92 -0.36
C ILE A 53 10.00 3.66 -1.86
N LEU A 54 9.66 2.42 -2.25
CA LEU A 54 9.37 2.06 -3.63
C LEU A 54 7.88 1.74 -3.78
N LEU A 55 7.21 2.48 -4.64
CA LEU A 55 5.84 2.18 -5.07
C LEU A 55 5.90 1.25 -6.28
N ILE A 56 5.03 0.24 -6.31
CA ILE A 56 4.87 -0.67 -7.44
C ILE A 56 3.44 -0.54 -7.95
N ASP A 57 3.28 -0.19 -9.21
CA ASP A 57 1.98 -0.23 -9.88
C ASP A 57 1.81 -1.59 -10.57
N LEU A 58 0.84 -2.39 -10.12
CA LEU A 58 0.46 -3.68 -10.72
C LEU A 58 -0.92 -3.65 -11.37
N ASP A 59 -1.59 -2.48 -11.40
CA ASP A 59 -2.87 -2.37 -12.10
C ASP A 59 -2.60 -2.04 -13.58
N PRO A 60 -3.05 -2.88 -14.54
CA PRO A 60 -2.92 -2.59 -15.97
C PRO A 60 -3.58 -1.28 -16.42
N GLN A 61 -4.43 -0.67 -15.60
CA GLN A 61 -4.94 0.69 -15.86
C GLN A 61 -3.87 1.77 -15.67
N ALA A 62 -2.76 1.43 -15.00
CA ALA A 62 -1.60 2.29 -14.74
C ALA A 62 -1.98 3.62 -14.05
N SER A 63 -2.99 3.59 -13.17
CA SER A 63 -3.49 4.81 -12.52
C SER A 63 -2.45 5.45 -11.61
N LEU A 64 -1.73 4.65 -10.82
CA LEU A 64 -0.67 5.15 -9.94
C LEU A 64 0.48 5.73 -10.77
N SER A 65 0.89 5.03 -11.83
CA SER A 65 1.96 5.44 -12.74
C SER A 65 1.64 6.74 -13.49
N LYS A 66 0.44 6.85 -14.06
CA LYS A 66 -0.02 8.06 -14.76
C LYS A 66 -0.07 9.27 -13.84
N ASN A 67 -0.56 9.10 -12.63
CA ASN A 67 -0.66 10.19 -11.66
C ASN A 67 0.72 10.68 -11.20
N LEU A 68 1.68 9.78 -10.96
CA LEU A 68 2.98 10.14 -10.40
C LEU A 68 4.03 10.57 -11.45
N ILE A 69 3.94 10.06 -12.67
CA ILE A 69 4.90 10.34 -13.74
C ILE A 69 4.31 11.31 -14.77
N GLY A 70 2.99 11.32 -14.92
CA GLY A 70 2.27 12.04 -15.96
C GLY A 70 2.07 11.21 -17.23
N GLU A 71 0.90 11.36 -17.86
CA GLU A 71 0.52 10.58 -19.06
C GLU A 71 1.48 10.78 -20.23
N ASP A 72 2.03 11.97 -20.41
CA ASP A 72 2.96 12.29 -21.50
C ASP A 72 4.37 11.72 -21.28
N ALA A 73 4.80 11.60 -20.04
CA ALA A 73 6.15 11.16 -19.69
C ALA A 73 6.25 9.63 -19.51
N LEU A 74 5.15 8.98 -19.13
CA LEU A 74 5.09 7.55 -18.84
C LEU A 74 5.50 6.67 -20.04
N PRO A 75 5.08 6.93 -21.30
CA PRO A 75 5.46 6.09 -22.44
C PRO A 75 6.96 6.04 -22.75
N ASN A 76 7.72 6.99 -22.22
CA ASN A 76 9.18 7.04 -22.38
C ASN A 76 9.95 6.31 -21.27
N ARG A 77 9.24 5.61 -20.38
CA ARG A 77 9.80 4.86 -19.24
C ARG A 77 9.63 3.36 -19.47
N LYS A 78 10.56 2.59 -18.94
CA LYS A 78 10.41 1.14 -18.83
C LYS A 78 9.50 0.83 -17.65
N GLY A 79 8.65 -0.17 -17.79
CA GLY A 79 7.72 -0.60 -16.74
C GLY A 79 8.00 -2.01 -16.22
N ILE A 80 7.23 -2.43 -15.22
CA ILE A 80 7.35 -3.72 -14.57
C ILE A 80 7.11 -4.89 -15.56
N GLU A 81 6.33 -4.67 -16.63
CA GLU A 81 6.08 -5.66 -17.67
C GLU A 81 7.36 -6.15 -18.34
N GLU A 82 8.39 -5.31 -18.47
CA GLU A 82 9.69 -5.73 -19.03
C GLU A 82 10.42 -6.71 -18.10
N LEU A 83 10.23 -6.55 -16.77
CA LEU A 83 10.82 -7.45 -15.79
C LEU A 83 10.11 -8.81 -15.75
N PHE A 84 8.81 -8.83 -16.03
CA PHE A 84 8.05 -10.07 -16.18
C PHE A 84 8.40 -10.83 -17.47
N LEU A 85 8.83 -10.13 -18.52
CA LEU A 85 9.09 -10.72 -19.83
C LEU A 85 10.54 -11.17 -20.02
N SER A 86 11.47 -10.68 -19.21
CA SER A 86 12.89 -10.94 -19.42
C SER A 86 13.71 -10.89 -18.14
N ASP A 87 14.36 -12.00 -17.82
CA ASP A 87 15.32 -12.10 -16.71
C ASP A 87 16.58 -11.23 -16.89
N LYS A 88 16.80 -10.73 -18.10
CA LYS A 88 17.93 -9.84 -18.42
C LYS A 88 17.65 -8.39 -18.12
N SER A 89 16.37 -8.02 -17.95
CA SER A 89 15.98 -6.67 -17.59
C SER A 89 16.36 -6.39 -16.14
N LYS A 90 16.89 -5.19 -15.91
CA LYS A 90 17.35 -4.77 -14.57
C LYS A 90 16.33 -3.87 -13.93
N PRO A 91 15.89 -4.14 -12.69
CA PRO A 91 14.91 -3.29 -12.01
C PRO A 91 15.34 -1.81 -11.93
N GLU A 92 16.64 -1.53 -11.77
CA GLU A 92 17.18 -0.17 -11.66
C GLU A 92 16.94 0.66 -12.92
N GLU A 93 16.78 0.02 -14.10
CA GLU A 93 16.47 0.71 -15.35
C GLU A 93 14.99 1.09 -15.47
N CYS A 94 14.13 0.45 -14.66
CA CYS A 94 12.68 0.67 -14.64
C CYS A 94 12.23 1.58 -13.49
N ILE A 95 13.02 1.65 -12.41
CA ILE A 95 12.68 2.45 -11.24
C ILE A 95 12.92 3.93 -11.51
N VAL A 96 11.89 4.75 -11.25
CA VAL A 96 11.90 6.20 -11.44
C VAL A 96 11.90 6.90 -10.09
N SER A 97 12.84 7.83 -9.88
CA SER A 97 12.83 8.72 -8.71
C SER A 97 11.75 9.78 -8.88
N LEU A 98 10.97 10.02 -7.86
CA LEU A 98 9.92 11.04 -7.84
C LEU A 98 10.44 12.36 -7.23
N PRO A 99 9.75 13.50 -7.45
CA PRO A 99 10.12 14.78 -6.85
C PRO A 99 10.13 14.78 -5.32
N GLN A 100 9.28 13.96 -4.67
CA GLN A 100 9.31 13.75 -3.24
C GLN A 100 10.59 12.99 -2.87
N GLU A 101 11.37 13.53 -1.95
CA GLU A 101 12.58 12.88 -1.44
C GLU A 101 12.27 11.50 -0.86
N ASN A 102 13.16 10.55 -1.10
CA ASN A 102 13.04 9.15 -0.67
C ASN A 102 11.84 8.36 -1.25
N LEU A 103 11.17 8.88 -2.29
CA LEU A 103 10.05 8.23 -2.94
C LEU A 103 10.40 7.86 -4.38
N PHE A 104 10.13 6.61 -4.74
CA PHE A 104 10.42 6.02 -6.04
C PHE A 104 9.21 5.23 -6.53
N ILE A 105 9.11 5.03 -7.85
CA ILE A 105 8.09 4.18 -8.45
C ILE A 105 8.71 3.22 -9.47
N LEU A 106 8.26 1.98 -9.46
CA LEU A 106 8.36 1.04 -10.57
C LEU A 106 6.99 1.06 -11.28
N PRO A 107 6.90 1.77 -12.41
CA PRO A 107 5.64 1.98 -13.10
C PRO A 107 5.19 0.75 -13.89
N CYS A 108 3.95 0.78 -14.36
CA CYS A 108 3.46 -0.13 -15.38
C CYS A 108 2.80 0.63 -16.54
N HIS A 109 2.55 -0.11 -17.63
CA HIS A 109 1.80 0.36 -18.79
C HIS A 109 0.60 -0.55 -19.07
N ASN A 110 -0.27 -0.13 -19.97
CA ASN A 110 -1.46 -0.92 -20.34
C ASN A 110 -1.10 -2.31 -20.89
N GLU A 111 0.11 -2.47 -21.43
CA GLU A 111 0.69 -3.73 -21.91
C GLU A 111 0.78 -4.79 -20.81
N LEU A 112 0.80 -4.41 -19.54
CA LEU A 112 0.78 -5.33 -18.42
C LEU A 112 -0.46 -6.26 -18.45
N ALA A 113 -1.58 -5.83 -19.05
CA ALA A 113 -2.74 -6.68 -19.27
C ALA A 113 -2.41 -7.89 -20.14
N SER A 114 -1.70 -7.69 -21.26
CA SER A 114 -1.30 -8.77 -22.17
C SER A 114 -0.17 -9.63 -21.58
N VAL A 115 0.73 -9.02 -20.79
CA VAL A 115 1.77 -9.75 -20.07
C VAL A 115 1.14 -10.64 -19.00
N SER A 116 0.16 -10.16 -18.26
CA SER A 116 -0.55 -10.95 -17.24
C SER A 116 -1.23 -12.20 -17.84
N ALA A 117 -1.77 -12.10 -19.05
CA ALA A 117 -2.33 -13.26 -19.75
C ALA A 117 -1.25 -14.29 -20.16
N LYS A 118 -0.05 -13.84 -20.53
CA LYS A 118 1.08 -14.73 -20.86
C LYS A 118 1.61 -15.46 -19.62
N ILE A 119 1.84 -14.73 -18.52
CA ILE A 119 2.35 -15.33 -17.28
C ILE A 119 1.34 -16.30 -16.64
N LEU A 120 0.05 -16.14 -16.88
CA LEU A 120 -0.96 -17.09 -16.41
C LEU A 120 -0.81 -18.49 -17.05
N LEU A 121 -0.24 -18.58 -18.27
CA LEU A 121 -0.03 -19.85 -18.98
C LEU A 121 1.20 -20.62 -18.50
N ASP A 122 2.07 -19.98 -17.71
CA ASP A 122 3.28 -20.58 -17.17
C ASP A 122 3.24 -20.62 -15.64
N SER A 123 3.18 -21.82 -15.07
CA SER A 123 3.09 -22.02 -13.62
C SER A 123 4.34 -21.52 -12.86
N SER A 124 5.50 -21.42 -13.50
CA SER A 124 6.72 -20.85 -12.90
C SER A 124 6.55 -19.35 -12.62
N SER A 125 5.73 -18.66 -13.40
CA SER A 125 5.48 -17.22 -13.29
C SER A 125 4.65 -16.80 -12.06
N PHE A 126 4.17 -17.73 -11.23
CA PHE A 126 3.52 -17.39 -9.95
C PHE A 126 4.46 -16.70 -8.97
N PHE A 127 5.76 -16.95 -9.07
CA PHE A 127 6.79 -16.37 -8.21
C PHE A 127 7.53 -15.20 -8.87
N ALA A 128 7.18 -14.82 -10.09
CA ALA A 128 7.92 -13.85 -10.88
C ALA A 128 8.10 -12.50 -10.16
N LEU A 129 7.05 -11.97 -9.51
CA LEU A 129 7.18 -10.71 -8.75
C LEU A 129 8.12 -10.85 -7.55
N LYS A 130 8.11 -11.99 -6.88
CA LYS A 130 9.02 -12.27 -5.77
C LYS A 130 10.47 -12.31 -6.26
N GLU A 131 10.73 -12.98 -7.38
CA GLU A 131 12.06 -13.04 -8.02
C GLU A 131 12.54 -11.66 -8.49
N ILE A 132 11.62 -10.80 -8.99
CA ILE A 132 11.92 -9.41 -9.30
C ILE A 132 12.35 -8.67 -8.02
N PHE A 133 11.64 -8.84 -6.91
CA PHE A 133 11.96 -8.15 -5.64
C PHE A 133 13.27 -8.62 -5.02
N GLU A 134 13.67 -9.88 -5.22
CA GLU A 134 14.99 -10.39 -4.78
C GLU A 134 16.16 -9.67 -5.47
N LYS A 135 15.91 -9.07 -6.65
CA LYS A 135 16.90 -8.25 -7.38
C LYS A 135 16.88 -6.78 -6.95
N ILE A 136 15.88 -6.35 -6.16
CA ILE A 136 15.71 -4.96 -5.71
C ILE A 136 16.27 -4.82 -4.28
N SER A 137 17.08 -3.80 -4.05
CA SER A 137 17.68 -3.53 -2.74
C SER A 137 17.72 -2.04 -2.43
N GLY A 138 17.98 -1.70 -1.17
CA GLY A 138 18.19 -0.32 -0.73
C GLY A 138 16.91 0.45 -0.46
N PHE A 139 15.77 -0.22 -0.33
CA PHE A 139 14.50 0.36 0.09
C PHE A 139 14.11 -0.17 1.48
N ASP A 140 13.53 0.69 2.31
CA ASP A 140 12.98 0.31 3.61
C ASP A 140 11.60 -0.32 3.45
N PHE A 141 10.80 0.18 2.48
CA PHE A 141 9.48 -0.34 2.14
C PHE A 141 9.27 -0.48 0.63
N ILE A 142 8.54 -1.52 0.24
CA ILE A 142 7.89 -1.65 -1.06
C ILE A 142 6.38 -1.64 -0.83
N LEU A 143 5.66 -0.72 -1.48
CA LEU A 143 4.19 -0.65 -1.45
C LEU A 143 3.63 -1.01 -2.82
N ILE A 144 2.75 -2.02 -2.86
CA ILE A 144 2.18 -2.55 -4.10
C ILE A 144 0.73 -2.09 -4.25
N ASP A 145 0.43 -1.36 -5.33
CA ASP A 145 -0.95 -1.11 -5.77
C ASP A 145 -1.42 -2.25 -6.68
N THR A 146 -2.52 -2.90 -6.35
CA THR A 146 -3.00 -4.09 -7.06
C THR A 146 -4.25 -3.81 -7.91
N PRO A 147 -4.48 -4.57 -9.00
CA PRO A 147 -5.71 -4.45 -9.78
C PRO A 147 -6.96 -4.84 -8.97
N PRO A 148 -8.17 -4.42 -9.41
CA PRO A 148 -9.44 -4.78 -8.78
C PRO A 148 -9.91 -6.20 -9.21
N SER A 149 -9.03 -7.20 -9.09
CA SER A 149 -9.33 -8.58 -9.46
C SER A 149 -8.46 -9.54 -8.65
N LEU A 150 -8.90 -10.78 -8.48
CA LEU A 150 -8.10 -11.86 -7.88
C LEU A 150 -7.37 -12.68 -8.97
N GLY A 151 -6.81 -11.97 -9.98
CA GLY A 151 -6.04 -12.59 -11.06
C GLY A 151 -4.59 -12.86 -10.69
N ILE A 152 -3.79 -13.22 -11.72
CA ILE A 152 -2.39 -13.61 -11.55
C ILE A 152 -1.51 -12.50 -10.95
N LEU A 153 -1.75 -11.23 -11.27
CA LEU A 153 -1.00 -10.10 -10.71
C LEU A 153 -1.25 -9.95 -9.21
N THR A 154 -2.50 -10.08 -8.76
CA THR A 154 -2.86 -10.07 -7.33
C THR A 154 -2.29 -11.30 -6.62
N LEU A 155 -2.31 -12.48 -7.24
CA LEU A 155 -1.67 -13.66 -6.68
C LEU A 155 -0.16 -13.48 -6.54
N ASN A 156 0.51 -12.92 -7.55
CA ASN A 156 1.93 -12.57 -7.47
C ASN A 156 2.21 -11.60 -6.30
N SER A 157 1.34 -10.60 -6.09
CA SER A 157 1.48 -9.67 -4.96
C SER A 157 1.34 -10.38 -3.60
N PHE A 158 0.42 -11.38 -3.48
CA PHE A 158 0.28 -12.17 -2.26
C PHE A 158 1.49 -13.06 -1.98
N ILE A 159 2.13 -13.57 -3.03
CA ILE A 159 3.32 -14.42 -2.91
C ILE A 159 4.55 -13.60 -2.52
N ALA A 160 4.65 -12.37 -3.06
CA ALA A 160 5.80 -11.49 -2.84
C ALA A 160 5.69 -10.66 -1.54
N ALA A 161 4.47 -10.32 -1.09
CA ALA A 161 4.26 -9.48 0.08
C ALA A 161 4.33 -10.27 1.39
N GLU A 162 4.74 -9.59 2.47
CA GLU A 162 4.64 -10.07 3.84
C GLU A 162 3.34 -9.59 4.48
N HIS A 163 2.90 -8.37 4.11
CA HIS A 163 1.75 -7.72 4.73
C HIS A 163 0.73 -7.26 3.70
N LEU A 164 -0.54 -7.41 4.05
CA LEU A 164 -1.66 -6.89 3.26
C LEU A 164 -2.41 -5.81 4.03
N ILE A 165 -2.74 -4.72 3.35
CA ILE A 165 -3.73 -3.74 3.82
C ILE A 165 -4.96 -3.87 2.92
N ILE A 166 -6.13 -4.00 3.54
CA ILE A 166 -7.41 -4.15 2.82
C ILE A 166 -8.17 -2.82 2.94
N PRO A 167 -8.12 -1.92 1.94
CA PRO A 167 -8.97 -0.75 1.93
C PRO A 167 -10.42 -1.15 1.67
N ILE A 168 -11.35 -0.63 2.48
CA ILE A 168 -12.80 -0.84 2.36
C ILE A 168 -13.48 0.52 2.30
N ALA A 169 -14.20 0.76 1.19
CA ALA A 169 -15.07 1.93 1.05
C ALA A 169 -16.54 1.50 1.28
N PRO A 170 -17.30 2.18 2.17
CA PRO A 170 -18.67 1.79 2.50
C PRO A 170 -19.60 1.72 1.29
N ALA A 171 -19.44 2.63 0.32
CA ALA A 171 -20.29 2.68 -0.88
C ALA A 171 -20.23 1.42 -1.74
N VAL A 172 -19.13 0.65 -1.65
CA VAL A 172 -18.90 -0.57 -2.45
C VAL A 172 -18.68 -1.81 -1.57
N TYR A 173 -18.95 -1.71 -0.27
CA TYR A 173 -18.79 -2.82 0.66
C TYR A 173 -19.72 -3.99 0.33
N SER A 174 -19.17 -5.20 0.34
CA SER A 174 -19.90 -6.45 0.13
C SER A 174 -19.21 -7.57 0.92
N LEU A 175 -19.94 -8.19 1.82
CA LEU A 175 -19.43 -9.32 2.61
C LEU A 175 -19.00 -10.50 1.73
N LEU A 176 -19.71 -10.76 0.61
CA LEU A 176 -19.34 -11.84 -0.31
C LEU A 176 -17.98 -11.59 -0.95
N ALA A 177 -17.76 -10.37 -1.46
CA ALA A 177 -16.47 -10.00 -2.07
C ALA A 177 -15.31 -10.05 -1.06
N VAL A 178 -15.58 -9.69 0.19
CA VAL A 178 -14.60 -9.78 1.28
C VAL A 178 -14.27 -11.24 1.59
N ASN A 179 -15.26 -12.12 1.66
CA ASN A 179 -15.03 -13.55 1.92
C ASN A 179 -14.19 -14.21 0.82
N ASP A 180 -14.44 -13.92 -0.46
CA ASP A 180 -13.65 -14.44 -1.58
C ASP A 180 -12.18 -13.98 -1.49
N LEU A 181 -11.96 -12.71 -1.13
CA LEU A 181 -10.62 -12.18 -0.88
C LEU A 181 -9.92 -12.92 0.26
N LEU A 182 -10.59 -13.08 1.40
CA LEU A 182 -10.04 -13.77 2.58
C LEU A 182 -9.71 -15.24 2.29
N GLN A 183 -10.56 -15.93 1.51
CA GLN A 183 -10.29 -17.31 1.07
C GLN A 183 -9.05 -17.37 0.17
N SER A 184 -8.87 -16.43 -0.74
CA SER A 184 -7.70 -16.36 -1.61
C SER A 184 -6.41 -16.09 -0.83
N ILE A 185 -6.47 -15.18 0.15
CA ILE A 185 -5.34 -14.90 1.06
C ILE A 185 -4.99 -16.17 1.85
N GLU A 186 -5.98 -16.84 2.45
CA GLU A 186 -5.74 -18.03 3.25
C GLU A 186 -5.17 -19.19 2.43
N LYS A 187 -5.66 -19.41 1.20
CA LYS A 187 -5.10 -20.40 0.27
C LYS A 187 -3.64 -20.11 -0.05
N THR A 188 -3.33 -18.83 -0.33
CA THR A 188 -1.95 -18.40 -0.63
C THR A 188 -1.05 -18.57 0.59
N ARG A 189 -1.51 -18.16 1.78
CA ARG A 189 -0.77 -18.30 3.03
C ARG A 189 -0.44 -19.76 3.32
N LYS A 190 -1.40 -20.66 3.14
CA LYS A 190 -1.22 -22.09 3.42
C LYS A 190 -0.25 -22.77 2.47
N ASN A 191 -0.29 -22.42 1.19
CA ASN A 191 0.36 -23.21 0.14
C ASN A 191 1.61 -22.54 -0.48
N LEU A 192 1.68 -21.20 -0.53
CA LEU A 192 2.65 -20.47 -1.33
C LEU A 192 3.48 -19.46 -0.52
N ASN A 193 2.90 -18.76 0.46
CA ASN A 193 3.59 -17.78 1.28
C ASN A 193 3.11 -17.82 2.74
N ARG A 194 3.79 -18.59 3.57
CA ARG A 194 3.41 -18.78 4.99
C ARG A 194 3.54 -17.52 5.85
N ASN A 195 4.34 -16.56 5.40
CA ASN A 195 4.58 -15.29 6.11
C ASN A 195 3.53 -14.23 5.77
N LEU A 196 2.64 -14.50 4.79
CA LEU A 196 1.60 -13.57 4.39
C LEU A 196 0.61 -13.34 5.52
N GLU A 197 0.43 -12.08 5.93
CA GLU A 197 -0.55 -11.71 6.94
C GLU A 197 -1.34 -10.45 6.57
N ILE A 198 -2.55 -10.34 7.11
CA ILE A 198 -3.34 -9.11 7.04
C ILE A 198 -2.85 -8.19 8.16
N LEU A 199 -2.12 -7.15 7.80
CA LEU A 199 -1.65 -6.10 8.70
C LEU A 199 -2.84 -5.30 9.24
N GLY A 200 -3.78 -4.97 8.36
CA GLY A 200 -4.98 -4.27 8.78
C GLY A 200 -5.99 -3.99 7.67
N VAL A 201 -7.15 -3.53 8.10
CA VAL A 201 -8.25 -3.08 7.26
C VAL A 201 -8.40 -1.58 7.41
N ALA A 202 -8.26 -0.84 6.31
CA ALA A 202 -8.40 0.61 6.27
C ALA A 202 -9.81 1.01 5.80
N VAL A 203 -10.57 1.69 6.64
CA VAL A 203 -11.87 2.22 6.25
C VAL A 203 -11.64 3.54 5.50
N MET A 204 -12.06 3.55 4.23
CA MET A 204 -11.76 4.62 3.28
C MET A 204 -13.03 5.35 2.84
N MET A 205 -12.87 6.60 2.43
CA MET A 205 -13.93 7.39 1.76
C MET A 205 -15.23 7.53 2.59
N ILE A 206 -15.10 7.65 3.89
CA ILE A 206 -16.24 7.84 4.80
C ILE A 206 -16.80 9.26 4.64
N ASP A 207 -18.11 9.38 4.40
CA ASP A 207 -18.86 10.60 4.65
C ASP A 207 -19.66 10.45 5.96
N ARG A 208 -19.14 11.00 7.03
CA ARG A 208 -19.75 10.88 8.37
C ARG A 208 -21.13 11.55 8.50
N ARG A 209 -21.55 12.33 7.50
CA ARG A 209 -22.90 12.93 7.45
C ARG A 209 -23.97 11.92 7.05
N ALA A 210 -23.58 10.82 6.40
CA ALA A 210 -24.48 9.76 5.97
C ALA A 210 -24.50 8.63 7.01
N SER A 211 -25.62 8.44 7.69
CA SER A 211 -25.80 7.40 8.72
C SER A 211 -25.51 5.98 8.20
N LEU A 212 -25.79 5.71 6.95
CA LEU A 212 -25.47 4.43 6.31
C LEU A 212 -23.97 4.10 6.37
N TYR A 213 -23.10 5.10 6.18
CA TYR A 213 -21.65 4.87 6.21
C TYR A 213 -21.15 4.52 7.61
N CYS A 214 -21.74 5.13 8.64
CA CYS A 214 -21.43 4.80 10.03
C CYS A 214 -21.86 3.35 10.36
N GLN A 215 -23.02 2.91 9.90
CA GLN A 215 -23.48 1.54 10.09
C GLN A 215 -22.58 0.51 9.39
N ILE A 216 -22.10 0.81 8.19
CA ILE A 216 -21.19 -0.07 7.46
C ILE A 216 -19.81 -0.08 8.14
N GLU A 217 -19.31 1.05 8.63
CA GLU A 217 -18.08 1.09 9.43
C GLU A 217 -18.19 0.16 10.65
N GLU A 218 -19.30 0.22 11.37
CA GLU A 218 -19.56 -0.65 12.53
C GLU A 218 -19.60 -2.14 12.14
N GLN A 219 -20.24 -2.48 11.00
CA GLN A 219 -20.22 -3.85 10.48
C GLN A 219 -18.80 -4.32 10.14
N VAL A 220 -17.97 -3.48 9.51
CA VAL A 220 -16.58 -3.77 9.19
C VAL A 220 -15.78 -4.00 10.47
N ARG A 221 -15.96 -3.15 11.50
CA ARG A 221 -15.29 -3.30 12.80
C ARG A 221 -15.75 -4.58 13.53
N THR A 222 -17.02 -4.90 13.47
CA THR A 222 -17.57 -6.14 14.04
C THR A 222 -16.98 -7.37 13.35
N PHE A 223 -16.88 -7.35 12.01
CA PHE A 223 -16.40 -8.50 11.23
C PHE A 223 -14.88 -8.74 11.37
N PHE A 224 -14.08 -7.68 11.29
CA PHE A 224 -12.61 -7.78 11.29
C PHE A 224 -11.96 -7.58 12.66
N GLY A 225 -12.72 -7.10 13.65
CA GLY A 225 -12.25 -6.88 15.03
C GLY A 225 -11.03 -5.95 15.07
N THR A 226 -10.01 -6.37 15.80
CA THR A 226 -8.77 -5.61 16.01
C THR A 226 -7.92 -5.41 14.75
N LYS A 227 -8.26 -6.10 13.65
CA LYS A 227 -7.58 -5.87 12.36
C LYS A 227 -8.00 -4.55 11.72
N VAL A 228 -9.13 -3.94 12.06
CA VAL A 228 -9.50 -2.61 11.54
C VAL A 228 -8.59 -1.56 12.17
N PHE A 229 -8.05 -0.67 11.33
CA PHE A 229 -7.33 0.49 11.83
C PHE A 229 -8.28 1.44 12.55
N GLU A 230 -7.78 2.10 13.61
CA GLU A 230 -8.53 3.15 14.31
C GLU A 230 -8.73 4.37 13.40
N SER A 231 -7.71 4.66 12.61
CA SER A 231 -7.71 5.73 11.62
C SER A 231 -8.70 5.43 10.49
N VAL A 232 -9.51 6.43 10.15
CA VAL A 232 -10.50 6.37 9.06
C VAL A 232 -10.20 7.49 8.08
N ILE A 233 -10.22 7.20 6.79
CA ILE A 233 -9.97 8.18 5.73
C ILE A 233 -11.30 8.74 5.20
N SER A 234 -11.49 10.05 5.38
CA SER A 234 -12.68 10.76 4.93
C SER A 234 -12.69 10.93 3.40
N ARG A 235 -13.89 11.00 2.82
CA ARG A 235 -14.04 11.41 1.42
C ARG A 235 -13.91 12.91 1.30
N THR A 236 -12.98 13.39 0.49
CA THR A 236 -12.79 14.83 0.24
C THR A 236 -12.33 15.08 -1.20
N VAL A 237 -12.70 16.25 -1.76
CA VAL A 237 -12.21 16.71 -3.07
C VAL A 237 -10.68 16.86 -3.06
N LYS A 238 -10.10 17.31 -1.95
CA LYS A 238 -8.63 17.43 -1.80
C LYS A 238 -7.87 16.13 -2.01
N SER A 239 -8.47 14.98 -1.68
CA SER A 239 -7.86 13.67 -1.95
C SER A 239 -7.85 13.34 -3.44
N GLU A 240 -8.90 13.72 -4.15
CA GLU A 240 -9.00 13.52 -5.59
C GLU A 240 -8.07 14.48 -6.34
N GLU A 241 -8.00 15.76 -5.91
CA GLU A 241 -7.06 16.76 -6.43
C GLU A 241 -5.60 16.30 -6.26
N ALA A 242 -5.22 15.86 -5.06
CA ALA A 242 -3.85 15.41 -4.78
C ALA A 242 -3.43 14.23 -5.67
N VAL A 243 -4.32 13.26 -5.87
CA VAL A 243 -4.07 12.12 -6.77
C VAL A 243 -3.90 12.60 -8.21
N THR A 244 -4.74 13.54 -8.67
CA THR A 244 -4.66 14.10 -10.03
C THR A 244 -3.37 14.89 -10.26
N GLU A 245 -2.89 15.60 -9.24
CA GLU A 245 -1.63 16.36 -9.29
C GLU A 245 -0.38 15.48 -9.07
N GLY A 246 -0.56 14.19 -8.84
CA GLY A 246 0.55 13.26 -8.59
C GLY A 246 1.31 13.53 -7.31
N VAL A 247 0.65 14.06 -6.28
CA VAL A 247 1.25 14.39 -4.99
C VAL A 247 0.46 13.77 -3.84
N GLY A 248 1.09 13.63 -2.68
CA GLY A 248 0.38 13.23 -1.47
C GLY A 248 -0.49 14.37 -0.94
N VAL A 249 -1.67 14.04 -0.38
CA VAL A 249 -2.55 15.04 0.22
C VAL A 249 -1.87 15.83 1.34
N GLY A 250 -0.91 15.22 2.04
CA GLY A 250 -0.07 15.89 3.04
C GLY A 250 0.88 16.92 2.46
N SER A 251 1.23 16.83 1.17
CA SER A 251 2.01 17.83 0.44
C SER A 251 1.13 18.93 -0.12
N LEU A 252 -0.03 18.58 -0.70
CA LEU A 252 -0.97 19.54 -1.28
C LEU A 252 -1.67 20.41 -0.22
N ALA A 253 -2.10 19.79 0.88
CA ALA A 253 -2.91 20.46 1.91
C ALA A 253 -2.52 19.97 3.31
N PRO A 254 -1.33 20.34 3.83
CA PRO A 254 -0.72 19.77 5.04
C PRO A 254 -1.58 19.95 6.31
N ASP A 255 -2.33 21.04 6.41
CA ASP A 255 -3.18 21.36 7.56
C ASP A 255 -4.60 20.82 7.43
N SER A 256 -4.91 20.12 6.35
CA SER A 256 -6.23 19.54 6.14
C SER A 256 -6.47 18.35 7.05
N LYS A 257 -7.75 18.13 7.41
CA LYS A 257 -8.17 16.98 8.20
C LYS A 257 -7.72 15.65 7.59
N ILE A 258 -7.85 15.50 6.25
CA ILE A 258 -7.50 14.27 5.57
C ILE A 258 -5.97 14.02 5.56
N ALA A 259 -5.15 15.06 5.49
CA ALA A 259 -3.70 14.91 5.67
C ALA A 259 -3.37 14.38 7.08
N GLY A 260 -4.07 14.88 8.11
CA GLY A 260 -3.99 14.35 9.48
C GLY A 260 -4.42 12.88 9.57
N GLU A 261 -5.48 12.49 8.88
CA GLU A 261 -5.97 11.11 8.83
C GLU A 261 -4.94 10.14 8.23
N TYR A 262 -4.29 10.52 7.13
CA TYR A 262 -3.22 9.70 6.52
C TYR A 262 -1.97 9.64 7.41
N ARG A 263 -1.57 10.74 8.07
CA ARG A 263 -0.48 10.71 9.06
C ARG A 263 -0.77 9.74 10.20
N ASN A 264 -1.99 9.78 10.75
CA ASN A 264 -2.40 8.87 11.82
C ASN A 264 -2.40 7.41 11.35
N LEU A 265 -2.93 7.13 10.16
CA LEU A 265 -2.92 5.78 9.58
C LEU A 265 -1.48 5.28 9.37
N THR A 266 -0.59 6.13 8.87
CA THR A 266 0.83 5.80 8.70
C THR A 266 1.50 5.47 10.04
N ALA A 267 1.26 6.29 11.06
CA ALA A 267 1.79 6.04 12.41
C ALA A 267 1.26 4.72 13.00
N GLU A 268 -0.02 4.41 12.77
CA GLU A 268 -0.64 3.17 13.22
C GLU A 268 -0.06 1.94 12.49
N ILE A 269 0.20 2.05 11.18
CA ILE A 269 0.88 1.02 10.39
C ILE A 269 2.29 0.76 10.93
N LEU A 270 3.09 1.81 11.13
CA LEU A 270 4.44 1.70 11.69
C LEU A 270 4.44 1.08 13.08
N CYS A 271 3.43 1.40 13.90
CA CYS A 271 3.24 0.81 15.22
C CYS A 271 2.92 -0.70 15.14
N ARG A 272 2.01 -1.11 14.24
CA ARG A 272 1.67 -2.53 14.03
C ARG A 272 2.84 -3.35 13.51
N LEU A 273 3.72 -2.72 12.74
CA LEU A 273 4.96 -3.32 12.25
C LEU A 273 6.09 -3.32 13.31
N GLY A 274 5.85 -2.73 14.49
CA GLY A 274 6.86 -2.63 15.55
C GLY A 274 7.97 -1.60 15.31
N VAL A 275 7.83 -0.80 14.24
CA VAL A 275 8.83 0.24 13.86
C VAL A 275 8.82 1.42 14.82
N VAL A 276 7.64 1.77 15.34
CA VAL A 276 7.46 2.85 16.31
C VAL A 276 6.69 2.30 17.52
N ARG A 277 7.14 2.61 18.73
CA ARG A 277 6.37 2.27 19.93
C ARG A 277 5.17 3.21 20.03
N PRO A 278 3.98 2.72 20.47
CA PRO A 278 2.87 3.60 20.77
C PRO A 278 3.34 4.65 21.79
N ALA A 279 3.00 5.94 21.56
CA ALA A 279 3.15 6.93 22.59
C ALA A 279 2.37 6.42 23.82
N GLU A 280 3.04 6.23 24.97
CA GLU A 280 2.36 5.90 26.21
C GLU A 280 1.24 6.93 26.40
N LYS A 281 -0.01 6.46 26.41
CA LYS A 281 -1.13 7.30 26.82
C LYS A 281 -0.74 7.80 28.20
N ALA A 282 -0.52 9.11 28.35
CA ALA A 282 -0.35 9.73 29.64
C ALA A 282 -1.56 9.30 30.49
N VAL A 283 -1.34 8.39 31.41
CA VAL A 283 -2.32 8.02 32.41
C VAL A 283 -2.52 9.30 33.22
N GLY A 284 -3.62 9.98 32.92
CA GLY A 284 -4.02 11.15 33.70
C GLY A 284 -4.09 10.72 35.14
N ASP A 285 -3.26 11.35 35.94
CA ASP A 285 -3.27 11.24 37.40
C ASP A 285 -4.59 11.87 37.91
N GLU A 286 -5.66 11.05 37.91
CA GLU A 286 -6.88 11.36 38.67
C GLU A 286 -6.61 11.06 40.12
N ARG A 287 -5.85 11.94 40.77
CA ARG A 287 -5.85 12.09 42.22
C ARG A 287 -5.85 13.58 42.54
N ARG A 288 -7.04 14.15 42.65
CA ARG A 288 -7.40 15.10 43.71
C ARG A 288 -8.89 15.42 43.68
#